data_31e23e1b641583af6a28612a4c013e44
#
_entry.id   31e23e1b641583af6a28612a4c013e44
#
_cell.length_a   1.000
_cell.length_b   1.000
_cell.length_c   1.000
_cell.angle_alpha   90.00
_cell.angle_beta   90.00
_cell.angle_gamma   90.00
#
_symmetry.space_group_name_H-M   'P 1'
#
loop_
_entity.id
_entity.type
_entity.pdbx_description
1 polymer ?
#
loop_
_entity_poly.entity_id
_entity_poly.type
_entity_poly.pdbx_seq_one_letter_code
_entity_poly.pdbx_strand_id
1 'polypeptide(L)'
;MSDRLEIKNLHVAVEDQEILKGVNLAIGRGEVHALMGPNGSGKSTLGYAIMGHPSYEVTNGSVELVDADETRHDILAMEPDLRARAGVFLAFQRPMAIPGVRLADFLRHSVSNIRNPDRKEGQELMPMRDFRGELKSKMKELSIDTEFARRYVNDGFSGGEMKRAEILQLAMLRPQFAILDETDSGLDADAVRLASESIARIGGAEMGILIITHHEQLLEHNIPLQTHVMLGGRIVESGGPELAAELHKQGYDRIRKAYPEAAAAEEAMEADRRLEKTTS
;
A
#
# COMPACT_ATOMS: atom_id res chain seq x y z
N MET A 1 -10.13 -17.74 -14.04
CA MET A 1 -9.78 -17.14 -12.73
C MET A 1 -9.46 -15.67 -12.97
N SER A 2 -9.51 -14.80 -11.98
CA SER A 2 -9.07 -13.39 -12.12
C SER A 2 -7.57 -13.28 -11.83
N ASP A 3 -6.93 -12.21 -12.31
CA ASP A 3 -5.56 -11.87 -11.94
C ASP A 3 -5.46 -11.73 -10.42
N ARG A 4 -4.32 -12.12 -9.83
CA ARG A 4 -4.10 -12.06 -8.38
C ARG A 4 -2.65 -11.79 -8.02
N LEU A 5 -2.44 -11.11 -6.91
CA LEU A 5 -1.15 -10.98 -6.24
C LEU A 5 -1.03 -12.11 -5.22
N GLU A 6 -0.05 -12.99 -5.40
CA GLU A 6 0.25 -14.10 -4.49
C GLU A 6 1.55 -13.87 -3.73
N ILE A 7 1.48 -14.03 -2.42
CA ILE A 7 2.62 -13.96 -1.50
C ILE A 7 2.70 -15.31 -0.80
N LYS A 8 3.84 -15.98 -0.92
CA LYS A 8 4.03 -17.33 -0.36
C LYS A 8 5.27 -17.37 0.52
N ASN A 9 5.06 -17.77 1.76
CA ASN A 9 6.11 -17.99 2.76
C ASN A 9 7.16 -16.86 2.78
N LEU A 10 6.71 -15.59 2.74
CA LEU A 10 7.59 -14.43 2.62
C LEU A 10 8.28 -14.14 3.95
N HIS A 11 9.60 -14.16 3.93
CA HIS A 11 10.49 -13.76 5.02
C HIS A 11 11.24 -12.50 4.63
N VAL A 12 11.29 -11.54 5.53
CA VAL A 12 11.97 -10.25 5.29
C VAL A 12 12.76 -9.85 6.51
N ALA A 13 14.01 -9.46 6.29
CA ALA A 13 14.87 -8.86 7.29
C ALA A 13 15.06 -7.36 7.05
N VAL A 14 15.25 -6.61 8.13
CA VAL A 14 15.70 -5.22 8.14
C VAL A 14 16.98 -5.19 8.95
N GLU A 15 18.05 -4.73 8.33
CA GLU A 15 19.40 -4.95 8.86
C GLU A 15 19.60 -6.47 9.10
N ASP A 16 19.93 -6.91 10.28
CA ASP A 16 20.10 -8.35 10.61
C ASP A 16 18.87 -8.95 11.34
N GLN A 17 17.77 -8.19 11.46
CA GLN A 17 16.59 -8.62 12.22
C GLN A 17 15.48 -9.12 11.28
N GLU A 18 15.06 -10.38 11.44
CA GLU A 18 13.90 -10.93 10.72
C GLU A 18 12.59 -10.33 11.25
N ILE A 19 11.90 -9.58 10.39
CA ILE A 19 10.64 -8.91 10.69
C ILE A 19 9.44 -9.72 10.19
N LEU A 20 9.45 -10.18 8.94
CA LEU A 20 8.42 -11.07 8.42
C LEU A 20 8.90 -12.53 8.47
N LYS A 21 8.01 -13.41 8.96
CA LYS A 21 8.34 -14.79 9.33
C LYS A 21 7.41 -15.79 8.65
N GLY A 22 7.41 -15.81 7.30
CA GLY A 22 6.61 -16.73 6.50
C GLY A 22 5.19 -16.23 6.25
N VAL A 23 5.04 -15.00 5.74
CA VAL A 23 3.74 -14.41 5.40
C VAL A 23 3.17 -15.07 4.15
N ASN A 24 1.88 -15.49 4.24
CA ASN A 24 1.10 -15.99 3.12
C ASN A 24 -0.14 -15.10 2.94
N LEU A 25 -0.36 -14.61 1.71
CA LEU A 25 -1.49 -13.76 1.37
C LEU A 25 -1.76 -13.86 -0.14
N ALA A 26 -3.02 -13.91 -0.53
CA ALA A 26 -3.43 -13.79 -1.93
C ALA A 26 -4.57 -12.79 -2.02
N ILE A 27 -4.50 -11.89 -3.01
CA ILE A 27 -5.49 -10.85 -3.25
C ILE A 27 -5.86 -10.90 -4.72
N GLY A 28 -7.12 -11.15 -5.01
CA GLY A 28 -7.67 -11.12 -6.37
C GLY A 28 -7.95 -9.69 -6.85
N ARG A 29 -7.96 -9.53 -8.15
CA ARG A 29 -8.37 -8.27 -8.77
C ARG A 29 -9.85 -7.99 -8.44
N GLY A 30 -10.16 -6.78 -8.02
CA GLY A 30 -11.48 -6.38 -7.53
C GLY A 30 -11.76 -6.73 -6.06
N GLU A 31 -10.84 -7.38 -5.37
CA GLU A 31 -10.97 -7.68 -3.95
C GLU A 31 -10.37 -6.57 -3.09
N VAL A 32 -11.01 -6.30 -1.96
CA VAL A 32 -10.46 -5.45 -0.89
C VAL A 32 -10.12 -6.34 0.28
N HIS A 33 -8.88 -6.30 0.74
CA HIS A 33 -8.42 -6.99 1.93
C HIS A 33 -7.95 -5.96 2.96
N ALA A 34 -8.21 -6.21 4.24
CA ALA A 34 -7.67 -5.42 5.35
C ALA A 34 -6.53 -6.18 6.02
N LEU A 35 -5.43 -5.50 6.32
CA LEU A 35 -4.35 -6.01 7.15
C LEU A 35 -4.26 -5.20 8.43
N MET A 36 -4.60 -5.84 9.53
CA MET A 36 -4.62 -5.25 10.86
C MET A 36 -3.58 -5.91 11.76
N GLY A 37 -3.20 -5.25 12.83
CA GLY A 37 -2.22 -5.77 13.79
C GLY A 37 -1.60 -4.64 14.60
N PRO A 38 -0.98 -4.93 15.73
CA PRO A 38 -0.33 -3.93 16.58
C PRO A 38 0.79 -3.18 15.84
N ASN A 39 1.18 -2.03 16.39
CA ASN A 39 2.29 -1.28 15.84
C ASN A 39 3.57 -2.13 15.90
N GLY A 40 4.25 -2.19 14.74
CA GLY A 40 5.47 -2.96 14.60
C GLY A 40 5.31 -4.45 14.38
N SER A 41 4.10 -4.94 14.10
CA SER A 41 3.90 -6.34 13.75
C SER A 41 4.44 -6.74 12.37
N GLY A 42 4.90 -5.76 11.54
CA GLY A 42 5.47 -6.01 10.21
C GLY A 42 4.59 -5.56 9.03
N LYS A 43 3.44 -4.90 9.26
CA LYS A 43 2.49 -4.50 8.19
C LYS A 43 3.14 -3.65 7.10
N SER A 44 3.78 -2.55 7.48
CA SER A 44 4.48 -1.66 6.53
C SER A 44 5.67 -2.35 5.87
N THR A 45 6.37 -3.24 6.61
CA THR A 45 7.46 -4.07 6.07
C THR A 45 7.00 -4.89 4.87
N LEU A 46 5.77 -5.44 4.91
CA LEU A 46 5.19 -6.17 3.80
C LEU A 46 5.09 -5.30 2.54
N GLY A 47 4.53 -4.11 2.65
CA GLY A 47 4.41 -3.17 1.52
C GLY A 47 5.76 -2.74 0.96
N TYR A 48 6.71 -2.39 1.82
CA TYR A 48 8.07 -1.99 1.41
C TYR A 48 8.83 -3.12 0.73
N ALA A 49 8.76 -4.35 1.25
CA ALA A 49 9.41 -5.51 0.64
C ALA A 49 8.83 -5.83 -0.75
N ILE A 50 7.50 -5.79 -0.90
CA ILE A 50 6.82 -6.00 -2.19
C ILE A 50 7.27 -4.95 -3.22
N MET A 51 7.45 -3.68 -2.80
CA MET A 51 7.91 -2.61 -3.70
C MET A 51 9.42 -2.54 -3.89
N GLY A 52 10.20 -3.38 -3.19
CA GLY A 52 11.65 -3.46 -3.38
C GLY A 52 12.43 -2.32 -2.73
N HIS A 53 11.96 -1.84 -1.58
CA HIS A 53 12.70 -0.84 -0.82
C HIS A 53 14.04 -1.42 -0.32
N PRO A 54 15.19 -0.76 -0.56
CA PRO A 54 16.52 -1.36 -0.38
C PRO A 54 16.86 -1.75 1.06
N SER A 55 16.20 -1.17 2.06
CA SER A 55 16.40 -1.53 3.48
C SER A 55 15.64 -2.79 3.91
N TYR A 56 14.86 -3.42 3.03
CA TYR A 56 14.02 -4.58 3.35
C TYR A 56 14.46 -5.76 2.50
N GLU A 57 15.30 -6.61 3.06
CA GLU A 57 15.85 -7.78 2.37
C GLU A 57 14.88 -8.96 2.43
N VAL A 58 14.46 -9.45 1.28
CA VAL A 58 13.68 -10.69 1.19
C VAL A 58 14.65 -11.86 1.31
N THR A 59 14.54 -12.61 2.41
CA THR A 59 15.44 -13.73 2.73
C THR A 59 14.87 -15.07 2.27
N ASN A 60 13.55 -15.19 2.12
CA ASN A 60 12.88 -16.41 1.63
C ASN A 60 11.46 -16.10 1.13
N GLY A 61 10.89 -17.01 0.35
CA GLY A 61 9.53 -16.93 -0.17
C GLY A 61 9.44 -16.30 -1.55
N SER A 62 8.22 -16.06 -2.01
CA SER A 62 7.94 -15.45 -3.31
C SER A 62 6.82 -14.44 -3.25
N VAL A 63 6.85 -13.47 -4.19
CA VAL A 63 5.77 -12.54 -4.50
C VAL A 63 5.56 -12.57 -6.01
N GLU A 64 4.39 -12.99 -6.44
CA GLU A 64 4.08 -13.19 -7.85
C GLU A 64 2.79 -12.48 -8.24
N LEU A 65 2.77 -11.85 -9.41
CA LEU A 65 1.54 -11.55 -10.13
C LEU A 65 1.17 -12.78 -10.96
N VAL A 66 -0.05 -13.24 -10.80
CA VAL A 66 -0.55 -14.41 -11.50
C VAL A 66 -1.74 -13.98 -12.35
N ASP A 67 -1.59 -14.10 -13.67
CA ASP A 67 -2.62 -13.73 -14.63
C ASP A 67 -3.79 -14.75 -14.62
N ALA A 68 -4.89 -14.38 -15.24
CA ALA A 68 -6.09 -15.23 -15.34
C ALA A 68 -5.84 -16.59 -16.04
N ASP A 69 -4.80 -16.67 -16.88
CA ASP A 69 -4.33 -17.89 -17.53
C ASP A 69 -3.27 -18.66 -16.75
N GLU A 70 -3.03 -18.30 -15.48
CA GLU A 70 -2.03 -18.87 -14.56
C GLU A 70 -0.56 -18.58 -14.95
N THR A 71 -0.29 -17.64 -15.86
CA THR A 71 1.06 -17.15 -16.09
C THR A 71 1.55 -16.40 -14.84
N ARG A 72 2.80 -16.65 -14.43
CA ARG A 72 3.38 -16.12 -13.19
C ARG A 72 4.51 -15.16 -13.50
N HIS A 73 4.48 -14.00 -12.87
CA HIS A 73 5.49 -12.96 -12.98
C HIS A 73 6.11 -12.72 -11.60
N ASP A 74 7.38 -13.08 -11.46
CA ASP A 74 8.11 -12.89 -10.20
C ASP A 74 8.40 -11.40 -9.96
N ILE A 75 7.70 -10.81 -8.98
CA ILE A 75 7.86 -9.40 -8.60
C ILE A 75 9.20 -9.15 -7.90
N LEU A 76 9.71 -10.12 -7.15
CA LEU A 76 10.95 -9.94 -6.41
C LEU A 76 12.18 -9.83 -7.32
N ALA A 77 12.13 -10.44 -8.51
CA ALA A 77 13.19 -10.34 -9.52
C ALA A 77 13.20 -8.98 -10.28
N MET A 78 12.19 -8.12 -10.05
CA MET A 78 12.05 -6.83 -10.74
C MET A 78 12.62 -5.68 -9.90
N GLU A 79 13.21 -4.69 -10.58
CA GLU A 79 13.53 -3.40 -9.98
C GLU A 79 12.24 -2.63 -9.61
N PRO A 80 12.26 -1.69 -8.65
CA PRO A 80 11.06 -1.00 -8.15
C PRO A 80 10.21 -0.33 -9.23
N ASP A 81 10.83 0.27 -10.25
CA ASP A 81 10.11 0.90 -11.36
C ASP A 81 9.40 -0.13 -12.25
N LEU A 82 9.99 -1.32 -12.43
CA LEU A 82 9.38 -2.42 -13.16
C LEU A 82 8.20 -3.02 -12.39
N ARG A 83 8.28 -3.11 -11.05
CA ARG A 83 7.15 -3.53 -10.20
C ARG A 83 5.96 -2.58 -10.36
N ALA A 84 6.23 -1.27 -10.38
CA ALA A 84 5.20 -0.26 -10.62
C ALA A 84 4.60 -0.37 -12.04
N ARG A 85 5.42 -0.63 -13.07
CA ARG A 85 4.95 -0.86 -14.46
C ARG A 85 4.15 -2.16 -14.59
N ALA A 86 4.48 -3.18 -13.81
CA ALA A 86 3.72 -4.42 -13.71
C ALA A 86 2.36 -4.24 -13.02
N GLY A 87 2.09 -3.05 -12.47
CA GLY A 87 0.80 -2.70 -11.91
C GLY A 87 0.70 -2.81 -10.39
N VAL A 88 1.82 -2.81 -9.66
CA VAL A 88 1.83 -2.74 -8.19
C VAL A 88 2.03 -1.30 -7.74
N PHE A 89 1.28 -0.87 -6.73
CA PHE A 89 1.34 0.48 -6.16
C PHE A 89 1.41 0.41 -4.63
N LEU A 90 2.21 1.29 -4.03
CA LEU A 90 2.27 1.49 -2.60
C LEU A 90 1.99 2.96 -2.26
N ALA A 91 0.93 3.21 -1.49
CA ALA A 91 0.77 4.48 -0.78
C ALA A 91 1.54 4.39 0.54
N PHE A 92 2.50 5.27 0.73
CA PHE A 92 3.38 5.25 1.89
C PHE A 92 2.70 5.84 3.14
N GLN A 93 3.01 5.29 4.31
CA GLN A 93 2.60 5.90 5.57
C GLN A 93 3.11 7.35 5.68
N ARG A 94 4.35 7.60 5.28
CA ARG A 94 4.97 8.94 5.23
C ARG A 94 5.59 9.19 3.85
N PRO A 95 4.84 9.78 2.93
CA PRO A 95 5.36 10.10 1.61
C PRO A 95 6.51 11.12 1.69
N MET A 96 7.59 10.84 0.95
CA MET A 96 8.74 11.75 0.89
C MET A 96 8.46 12.95 -0.03
N ALA A 97 9.03 14.11 0.32
CA ALA A 97 9.04 15.27 -0.56
C ALA A 97 10.06 15.10 -1.69
N ILE A 98 9.71 15.57 -2.89
CA ILE A 98 10.62 15.63 -4.04
C ILE A 98 10.73 17.11 -4.47
N PRO A 99 11.66 17.88 -3.85
CA PRO A 99 11.81 19.30 -4.15
C PRO A 99 12.17 19.51 -5.62
N GLY A 100 11.58 20.55 -6.23
CA GLY A 100 11.86 20.91 -7.62
C GLY A 100 11.08 20.10 -8.67
N VAL A 101 10.42 18.98 -8.31
CA VAL A 101 9.61 18.17 -9.22
C VAL A 101 8.13 18.51 -9.00
N ARG A 102 7.47 19.09 -10.00
CA ARG A 102 6.03 19.39 -9.90
C ARG A 102 5.20 18.13 -9.93
N LEU A 103 4.11 18.10 -9.17
CA LEU A 103 3.20 16.96 -9.13
C LEU A 103 2.66 16.59 -10.53
N ALA A 104 2.32 17.58 -11.36
CA ALA A 104 1.86 17.32 -12.73
C ALA A 104 2.95 16.68 -13.60
N ASP A 105 4.21 17.12 -13.49
CA ASP A 105 5.31 16.57 -14.27
C ASP A 105 5.63 15.15 -13.81
N PHE A 106 5.69 14.91 -12.51
CA PHE A 106 5.82 13.58 -11.91
C PHE A 106 4.74 12.63 -12.42
N LEU A 107 3.46 13.02 -12.31
CA LEU A 107 2.33 12.20 -12.75
C LEU A 107 2.38 11.92 -14.25
N ARG A 108 2.76 12.90 -15.10
CA ARG A 108 2.85 12.68 -16.54
C ARG A 108 3.91 11.65 -16.89
N HIS A 109 5.08 11.71 -16.24
CA HIS A 109 6.14 10.71 -16.43
C HIS A 109 5.68 9.33 -15.98
N SER A 110 5.11 9.23 -14.79
CA SER A 110 4.66 7.95 -14.21
C SER A 110 3.55 7.30 -15.06
N VAL A 111 2.52 8.05 -15.44
CA VAL A 111 1.42 7.56 -16.31
C VAL A 111 1.96 7.12 -17.67
N SER A 112 2.89 7.89 -18.26
CA SER A 112 3.47 7.53 -19.57
C SER A 112 4.26 6.23 -19.52
N ASN A 113 5.00 5.98 -18.42
CA ASN A 113 5.78 4.76 -18.25
C ASN A 113 4.92 3.53 -17.95
N ILE A 114 3.85 3.70 -17.17
CA ILE A 114 2.94 2.60 -16.81
C ILE A 114 2.09 2.19 -18.01
N ARG A 115 1.58 3.16 -18.80
CA ARG A 115 0.76 2.86 -19.99
C ARG A 115 1.56 2.38 -21.20
N ASN A 116 2.86 2.62 -21.21
CA ASN A 116 3.78 2.08 -22.19
C ASN A 116 5.00 1.48 -21.45
N PRO A 117 4.87 0.24 -20.95
CA PRO A 117 5.94 -0.41 -20.17
C PRO A 117 7.27 -0.54 -20.92
N ASP A 118 7.21 -0.66 -22.25
CA ASP A 118 8.39 -0.77 -23.12
C ASP A 118 9.04 0.60 -23.44
N ARG A 119 8.45 1.69 -22.94
CA ARG A 119 8.96 3.04 -23.18
C ARG A 119 10.36 3.20 -22.62
N LYS A 120 11.29 3.60 -23.50
CA LYS A 120 12.70 3.88 -23.14
C LYS A 120 12.87 5.34 -22.72
N GLU A 121 13.93 5.59 -21.97
CA GLU A 121 14.34 6.94 -21.63
C GLU A 121 14.58 7.78 -22.89
N GLY A 122 14.12 9.05 -22.88
CA GLY A 122 14.20 9.96 -24.03
C GLY A 122 13.05 9.82 -25.06
N GLN A 123 12.21 8.79 -24.98
CA GLN A 123 11.04 8.70 -25.84
C GLN A 123 9.92 9.65 -25.39
N GLU A 124 9.02 10.02 -26.32
CA GLU A 124 7.93 10.95 -26.06
C GLU A 124 7.01 10.45 -24.95
N LEU A 125 6.66 11.38 -24.05
CA LEU A 125 5.64 11.18 -23.04
C LEU A 125 4.25 11.26 -23.64
N MET A 126 3.24 10.79 -22.92
CA MET A 126 1.83 11.02 -23.23
C MET A 126 1.61 12.48 -23.70
N PRO A 127 0.84 12.72 -24.80
CA PRO A 127 0.57 14.07 -25.28
C PRO A 127 0.04 14.96 -24.17
N MET A 128 0.59 16.18 -24.06
CA MET A 128 0.28 17.11 -22.95
C MET A 128 -1.21 17.45 -22.91
N ARG A 129 -1.89 17.51 -24.06
CA ARG A 129 -3.32 17.80 -24.12
C ARG A 129 -4.14 16.71 -23.42
N ASP A 130 -3.85 15.44 -23.73
CA ASP A 130 -4.58 14.29 -23.22
C ASP A 130 -4.34 14.12 -21.72
N PHE A 131 -3.06 14.24 -21.31
CA PHE A 131 -2.68 14.23 -19.90
C PHE A 131 -3.40 15.32 -19.08
N ARG A 132 -3.39 16.57 -19.56
CA ARG A 132 -4.06 17.68 -18.85
C ARG A 132 -5.56 17.48 -18.75
N GLY A 133 -6.19 16.94 -19.79
CA GLY A 133 -7.62 16.61 -19.78
C GLY A 133 -7.96 15.61 -18.69
N GLU A 134 -7.20 14.51 -18.63
CA GLU A 134 -7.39 13.46 -17.64
C GLU A 134 -7.08 13.94 -16.22
N LEU A 135 -5.95 14.61 -16.01
CA LEU A 135 -5.56 15.16 -14.71
C LEU A 135 -6.66 16.09 -14.16
N LYS A 136 -7.15 17.03 -14.98
CA LYS A 136 -8.22 17.95 -14.59
C LYS A 136 -9.51 17.21 -14.21
N SER A 137 -9.85 16.16 -14.98
CA SER A 137 -11.01 15.32 -14.68
C SER A 137 -10.88 14.62 -13.34
N LYS A 138 -9.73 14.00 -13.06
CA LYS A 138 -9.47 13.30 -11.81
C LYS A 138 -9.39 14.25 -10.61
N MET A 139 -8.76 15.39 -10.75
CA MET A 139 -8.73 16.42 -9.71
C MET A 139 -10.14 16.92 -9.36
N LYS A 140 -10.99 17.13 -10.36
CA LYS A 140 -12.41 17.50 -10.14
C LYS A 140 -13.18 16.39 -9.41
N GLU A 141 -13.00 15.14 -9.84
CA GLU A 141 -13.62 13.97 -9.21
C GLU A 141 -13.25 13.82 -7.73
N LEU A 142 -12.00 14.15 -7.39
CA LEU A 142 -11.44 14.08 -6.03
C LEU A 142 -11.58 15.38 -5.24
N SER A 143 -12.25 16.40 -5.79
CA SER A 143 -12.38 17.73 -5.17
C SER A 143 -11.03 18.37 -4.82
N ILE A 144 -10.02 18.18 -5.68
CA ILE A 144 -8.68 18.75 -5.55
C ILE A 144 -8.57 19.99 -6.44
N ASP A 145 -8.08 21.11 -5.88
CA ASP A 145 -7.85 22.34 -6.65
C ASP A 145 -6.75 22.12 -7.72
N THR A 146 -6.98 22.67 -8.91
CA THR A 146 -6.04 22.54 -10.04
C THR A 146 -4.67 23.17 -9.79
N GLU A 147 -4.57 24.17 -8.92
CA GLU A 147 -3.29 24.78 -8.50
C GLU A 147 -2.40 23.79 -7.75
N PHE A 148 -3.00 22.78 -7.11
CA PHE A 148 -2.27 21.73 -6.40
C PHE A 148 -1.29 20.97 -7.31
N ALA A 149 -1.65 20.73 -8.58
CA ALA A 149 -0.80 20.08 -9.55
C ALA A 149 0.49 20.84 -9.92
N ARG A 150 0.55 22.15 -9.62
CA ARG A 150 1.71 23.01 -9.89
C ARG A 150 2.74 22.98 -8.76
N ARG A 151 2.35 22.52 -7.57
CA ARG A 151 3.23 22.43 -6.40
C ARG A 151 4.22 21.27 -6.57
N TYR A 152 5.33 21.32 -5.88
CA TYR A 152 6.30 20.23 -5.85
C TYR A 152 5.74 19.06 -5.04
N VAL A 153 6.10 17.82 -5.45
CA VAL A 153 5.58 16.59 -4.83
C VAL A 153 5.90 16.60 -3.34
N ASN A 154 4.86 16.64 -2.52
CA ASN A 154 4.89 16.60 -1.06
C ASN A 154 5.71 17.70 -0.36
N ASP A 155 6.27 18.67 -1.11
CA ASP A 155 7.07 19.75 -0.56
C ASP A 155 6.17 20.84 0.05
N GLY A 156 6.27 21.00 1.36
CA GLY A 156 5.42 21.92 2.13
C GLY A 156 3.93 21.54 2.15
N PHE A 157 3.60 20.27 1.89
CA PHE A 157 2.24 19.77 2.01
C PHE A 157 1.91 19.49 3.48
N SER A 158 0.67 19.78 3.89
CA SER A 158 0.11 19.25 5.13
C SER A 158 -0.11 17.73 5.00
N GLY A 159 -0.28 17.03 6.13
CA GLY A 159 -0.57 15.58 6.11
C GLY A 159 -1.76 15.23 5.21
N GLY A 160 -2.86 15.98 5.32
CA GLY A 160 -4.04 15.77 4.47
C GLY A 160 -3.80 16.08 2.98
N GLU A 161 -2.93 17.04 2.64
CA GLU A 161 -2.54 17.31 1.27
C GLU A 161 -1.67 16.19 0.69
N MET A 162 -0.75 15.62 1.48
CA MET A 162 0.05 14.47 1.08
C MET A 162 -0.83 13.28 0.74
N LYS A 163 -1.82 12.97 1.59
CA LYS A 163 -2.76 11.85 1.34
C LYS A 163 -3.65 12.09 0.13
N ARG A 164 -4.12 13.31 -0.10
CA ARG A 164 -4.83 13.66 -1.36
C ARG A 164 -3.94 13.52 -2.59
N ALA A 165 -2.65 13.83 -2.49
CA ALA A 165 -1.69 13.60 -3.59
C ALA A 165 -1.53 12.12 -3.88
N GLU A 166 -1.48 11.26 -2.87
CA GLU A 166 -1.40 9.79 -3.05
C GLU A 166 -2.68 9.22 -3.69
N ILE A 167 -3.87 9.66 -3.25
CA ILE A 167 -5.14 9.26 -3.86
C ILE A 167 -5.21 9.73 -5.33
N LEU A 168 -4.71 10.94 -5.63
CA LEU A 168 -4.62 11.40 -7.02
C LEU A 168 -3.66 10.55 -7.84
N GLN A 169 -2.52 10.14 -7.28
CA GLN A 169 -1.60 9.20 -7.93
C GLN A 169 -2.31 7.88 -8.22
N LEU A 170 -2.99 7.28 -7.23
CA LEU A 170 -3.76 6.05 -7.41
C LEU A 170 -4.79 6.17 -8.54
N ALA A 171 -5.54 7.29 -8.58
CA ALA A 171 -6.56 7.55 -9.61
C ALA A 171 -5.98 7.72 -11.02
N MET A 172 -4.78 8.27 -11.14
CA MET A 172 -4.10 8.51 -12.44
C MET A 172 -3.36 7.27 -12.94
N LEU A 173 -2.69 6.55 -12.04
CA LEU A 173 -1.87 5.39 -12.38
C LEU A 173 -2.69 4.13 -12.63
N ARG A 174 -3.82 3.95 -11.92
CA ARG A 174 -4.73 2.80 -12.02
C ARG A 174 -3.98 1.47 -11.96
N PRO A 175 -3.28 1.19 -10.85
CA PRO A 175 -2.55 -0.06 -10.72
C PRO A 175 -3.51 -1.26 -10.69
N GLN A 176 -2.98 -2.46 -10.94
CA GLN A 176 -3.74 -3.70 -10.77
C GLN A 176 -3.91 -4.05 -9.29
N PHE A 177 -2.87 -3.79 -8.50
CA PHE A 177 -2.85 -4.04 -7.06
C PHE A 177 -2.29 -2.83 -6.31
N ALA A 178 -3.03 -2.37 -5.31
CA ALA A 178 -2.65 -1.24 -4.46
C ALA A 178 -2.50 -1.68 -3.01
N ILE A 179 -1.38 -1.32 -2.39
CA ILE A 179 -1.15 -1.44 -0.96
C ILE A 179 -1.26 -0.04 -0.38
N LEU A 180 -2.21 0.17 0.52
CA LEU A 180 -2.52 1.46 1.13
C LEU A 180 -2.10 1.42 2.60
N ASP A 181 -0.89 1.94 2.90
CA ASP A 181 -0.32 1.88 4.24
C ASP A 181 -0.68 3.12 5.05
N GLU A 182 -1.61 2.95 6.01
CA GLU A 182 -2.10 3.98 6.93
C GLU A 182 -2.42 5.31 6.22
N THR A 183 -3.17 5.22 5.10
CA THR A 183 -3.57 6.40 4.31
C THR A 183 -4.51 7.34 5.04
N ASP A 184 -5.00 6.95 6.19
CA ASP A 184 -5.85 7.69 7.12
C ASP A 184 -5.08 8.34 8.28
N SER A 185 -3.81 8.04 8.44
CA SER A 185 -2.99 8.58 9.54
C SER A 185 -2.82 10.11 9.44
N GLY A 186 -3.13 10.80 10.54
CA GLY A 186 -3.02 12.27 10.63
C GLY A 186 -4.12 13.04 9.89
N LEU A 187 -5.19 12.38 9.44
CA LEU A 187 -6.38 13.00 8.87
C LEU A 187 -7.44 13.24 9.95
N ASP A 188 -8.22 14.31 9.78
CA ASP A 188 -9.47 14.47 10.52
C ASP A 188 -10.57 13.53 9.96
N ALA A 189 -11.69 13.39 10.70
CA ALA A 189 -12.76 12.47 10.36
C ALA A 189 -13.38 12.74 8.96
N ASP A 190 -13.50 14.01 8.57
CA ASP A 190 -14.05 14.37 7.25
C ASP A 190 -13.08 13.99 6.12
N ALA A 191 -11.78 14.19 6.33
CA ALA A 191 -10.75 13.81 5.36
C ALA A 191 -10.63 12.28 5.24
N VAL A 192 -10.74 11.52 6.34
CA VAL A 192 -10.76 10.04 6.32
C VAL A 192 -11.96 9.55 5.51
N ARG A 193 -13.16 10.10 5.74
CA ARG A 193 -14.37 9.74 5.00
C ARG A 193 -14.19 10.00 3.50
N LEU A 194 -13.69 11.18 3.13
CA LEU A 194 -13.45 11.54 1.72
C LEU A 194 -12.40 10.62 1.07
N ALA A 195 -11.36 10.25 1.79
CA ALA A 195 -10.35 9.29 1.34
C ALA A 195 -10.99 7.91 1.11
N SER A 196 -11.77 7.41 2.06
CA SER A 196 -12.49 6.13 1.98
C SER A 196 -13.42 6.06 0.77
N GLU A 197 -14.28 7.07 0.58
CA GLU A 197 -15.18 7.17 -0.58
C GLU A 197 -14.41 7.23 -1.92
N SER A 198 -13.26 7.94 -1.93
CA SER A 198 -12.43 8.07 -3.12
C SER A 198 -11.75 6.75 -3.48
N ILE A 199 -11.20 6.03 -2.51
CA ILE A 199 -10.56 4.72 -2.71
C ILE A 199 -11.59 3.72 -3.24
N ALA A 200 -12.79 3.65 -2.63
CA ALA A 200 -13.87 2.77 -3.08
C ALA A 200 -14.28 3.04 -4.53
N ARG A 201 -14.34 4.32 -4.92
CA ARG A 201 -14.68 4.72 -6.29
C ARG A 201 -13.59 4.39 -7.31
N ILE A 202 -12.31 4.58 -6.92
CA ILE A 202 -11.15 4.33 -7.80
C ILE A 202 -10.93 2.82 -7.96
N GLY A 203 -11.02 2.05 -6.87
CA GLY A 203 -10.72 0.61 -6.84
C GLY A 203 -11.62 -0.18 -7.78
N GLY A 204 -12.93 -0.12 -7.56
CA GLY A 204 -13.91 -0.83 -8.38
C GLY A 204 -13.59 -2.33 -8.54
N ALA A 205 -14.03 -2.92 -9.66
CA ALA A 205 -13.80 -4.33 -9.96
C ALA A 205 -12.42 -4.63 -10.60
N GLU A 206 -11.64 -3.58 -10.88
CA GLU A 206 -10.42 -3.69 -11.68
C GLU A 206 -9.11 -3.63 -10.86
N MET A 207 -9.22 -3.40 -9.54
CA MET A 207 -8.06 -3.22 -8.67
C MET A 207 -8.18 -4.09 -7.42
N GLY A 208 -7.17 -4.93 -7.14
CA GLY A 208 -7.02 -5.58 -5.84
C GLY A 208 -6.42 -4.58 -4.83
N ILE A 209 -6.98 -4.48 -3.64
CA ILE A 209 -6.54 -3.49 -2.65
C ILE A 209 -6.22 -4.18 -1.32
N LEU A 210 -5.02 -3.94 -0.80
CA LEU A 210 -4.64 -4.25 0.58
C LEU A 210 -4.63 -2.95 1.39
N ILE A 211 -5.56 -2.81 2.32
CA ILE A 211 -5.65 -1.66 3.22
C ILE A 211 -4.99 -2.03 4.55
N ILE A 212 -3.92 -1.33 4.89
CA ILE A 212 -3.30 -1.39 6.21
C ILE A 212 -3.83 -0.20 7.01
N THR A 213 -4.64 -0.46 8.01
CA THR A 213 -5.25 0.60 8.84
C THR A 213 -5.57 0.11 10.24
N HIS A 214 -5.67 1.07 11.15
CA HIS A 214 -6.21 0.91 12.51
C HIS A 214 -7.60 1.54 12.65
N HIS A 215 -8.10 2.25 11.61
CA HIS A 215 -9.34 3.01 11.65
C HIS A 215 -10.46 2.30 10.88
N GLU A 216 -11.54 1.99 11.59
CA GLU A 216 -12.74 1.38 11.02
C GLU A 216 -13.36 2.26 9.91
N GLN A 217 -13.29 3.59 10.07
CA GLN A 217 -13.87 4.55 9.12
C GLN A 217 -13.33 4.39 7.69
N LEU A 218 -12.07 4.00 7.51
CA LEU A 218 -11.53 3.74 6.17
C LEU A 218 -12.18 2.51 5.53
N LEU A 219 -12.62 1.56 6.34
CA LEU A 219 -13.26 0.32 5.89
C LEU A 219 -14.78 0.46 5.68
N GLU A 220 -15.43 1.56 6.13
CA GLU A 220 -16.87 1.76 5.98
C GLU A 220 -17.32 1.74 4.50
N HIS A 221 -16.55 2.35 3.60
CA HIS A 221 -16.82 2.36 2.16
C HIS A 221 -15.97 1.34 1.38
N ASN A 222 -14.96 0.75 2.04
CA ASN A 222 -14.05 -0.25 1.49
C ASN A 222 -14.19 -1.54 2.29
N ILE A 223 -15.39 -2.13 2.30
CA ILE A 223 -15.69 -3.34 3.07
C ILE A 223 -14.76 -4.46 2.60
N PRO A 224 -13.89 -4.98 3.49
CA PRO A 224 -12.94 -6.00 3.07
C PRO A 224 -13.65 -7.34 2.84
N LEU A 225 -13.27 -8.03 1.76
CA LEU A 225 -13.64 -9.43 1.55
C LEU A 225 -13.01 -10.31 2.63
N GLN A 226 -11.77 -10.01 3.00
CA GLN A 226 -11.06 -10.66 4.09
C GLN A 226 -10.28 -9.65 4.93
N THR A 227 -10.27 -9.91 6.23
CA THR A 227 -9.44 -9.20 7.21
C THR A 227 -8.37 -10.17 7.72
N HIS A 228 -7.12 -9.74 7.65
CA HIS A 228 -5.95 -10.50 8.11
C HIS A 228 -5.37 -9.85 9.36
N VAL A 229 -5.00 -10.65 10.34
CA VAL A 229 -4.36 -10.17 11.58
C VAL A 229 -2.89 -10.55 11.57
N MET A 230 -2.03 -9.53 11.57
CA MET A 230 -0.58 -9.71 11.66
C MET A 230 -0.11 -9.52 13.10
N LEU A 231 0.62 -10.50 13.62
CA LEU A 231 1.22 -10.50 14.95
C LEU A 231 2.62 -11.12 14.87
N GLY A 232 3.63 -10.44 15.43
CA GLY A 232 5.00 -10.96 15.49
C GLY A 232 5.59 -11.37 14.13
N GLY A 233 5.25 -10.64 13.06
CA GLY A 233 5.73 -10.90 11.69
C GLY A 233 4.98 -12.00 10.93
N ARG A 234 3.85 -12.51 11.44
CA ARG A 234 3.05 -13.56 10.82
C ARG A 234 1.59 -13.14 10.66
N ILE A 235 0.92 -13.58 9.61
CA ILE A 235 -0.55 -13.57 9.57
C ILE A 235 -1.02 -14.76 10.39
N VAL A 236 -1.63 -14.47 11.55
CA VAL A 236 -2.03 -15.50 12.52
C VAL A 236 -3.50 -15.88 12.40
N GLU A 237 -4.34 -14.97 11.92
CA GLU A 237 -5.78 -15.20 11.75
C GLU A 237 -6.27 -14.46 10.51
N SER A 238 -7.26 -15.02 9.83
CA SER A 238 -7.98 -14.38 8.74
C SER A 238 -9.47 -14.66 8.86
N GLY A 239 -10.29 -13.67 8.56
CA GLY A 239 -11.75 -13.76 8.65
C GLY A 239 -12.43 -12.75 7.74
N GLY A 240 -13.75 -12.63 7.83
CA GLY A 240 -14.55 -11.65 7.11
C GLY A 240 -14.44 -10.23 7.69
N PRO A 241 -15.30 -9.32 7.23
CA PRO A 241 -15.33 -7.93 7.73
C PRO A 241 -15.65 -7.81 9.21
N GLU A 242 -16.34 -8.78 9.79
CA GLU A 242 -16.67 -8.86 11.22
C GLU A 242 -15.41 -8.94 12.11
N LEU A 243 -14.33 -9.53 11.61
CA LEU A 243 -13.06 -9.60 12.34
C LEU A 243 -12.46 -8.19 12.53
N ALA A 244 -12.54 -7.32 11.52
CA ALA A 244 -12.09 -5.94 11.66
C ALA A 244 -12.85 -5.17 12.73
N ALA A 245 -14.20 -5.31 12.76
CA ALA A 245 -15.05 -4.69 13.75
C ALA A 245 -14.80 -5.24 15.18
N GLU A 246 -14.52 -6.53 15.30
CA GLU A 246 -14.14 -7.15 16.56
C GLU A 246 -12.83 -6.56 17.10
N LEU A 247 -11.78 -6.53 16.26
CA LEU A 247 -10.47 -6.00 16.64
C LEU A 247 -10.54 -4.53 17.07
N HIS A 248 -11.35 -3.74 16.37
CA HIS A 248 -11.56 -2.33 16.74
C HIS A 248 -12.17 -2.17 18.13
N LYS A 249 -13.17 -3.01 18.48
CA LYS A 249 -13.86 -2.95 19.77
C LYS A 249 -13.09 -3.55 20.93
N GLN A 250 -12.39 -4.65 20.70
CA GLN A 250 -11.80 -5.48 21.77
C GLN A 250 -10.26 -5.42 21.80
N GLY A 251 -9.63 -4.82 20.78
CA GLY A 251 -8.17 -4.82 20.63
C GLY A 251 -7.61 -6.20 20.30
N TYR A 252 -6.33 -6.40 20.55
CA TYR A 252 -5.58 -7.61 20.15
C TYR A 252 -5.39 -8.64 21.27
N ASP A 253 -5.96 -8.44 22.46
CA ASP A 253 -5.72 -9.34 23.60
C ASP A 253 -6.21 -10.77 23.39
N ARG A 254 -7.33 -10.94 22.69
CA ARG A 254 -7.83 -12.27 22.30
C ARG A 254 -6.84 -12.95 21.36
N ILE A 255 -6.32 -12.22 20.39
CA ILE A 255 -5.36 -12.74 19.40
C ILE A 255 -4.06 -13.17 20.11
N ARG A 256 -3.51 -12.35 21.01
CA ARG A 256 -2.30 -12.69 21.77
C ARG A 256 -2.50 -13.96 22.60
N LYS A 257 -3.67 -14.13 23.22
CA LYS A 257 -3.99 -15.34 23.98
C LYS A 257 -4.14 -16.58 23.11
N ALA A 258 -4.73 -16.44 21.92
CA ALA A 258 -4.92 -17.54 20.97
C ALA A 258 -3.61 -17.98 20.30
N TYR A 259 -2.66 -17.04 20.11
CA TYR A 259 -1.41 -17.25 19.39
C TYR A 259 -0.18 -16.85 20.23
N PRO A 260 0.12 -17.59 21.32
CA PRO A 260 1.15 -17.20 22.29
C PRO A 260 2.58 -17.13 21.71
N GLU A 261 2.91 -17.97 20.73
CA GLU A 261 4.21 -17.91 20.06
C GLU A 261 4.40 -16.62 19.26
N ALA A 262 3.36 -16.18 18.56
CA ALA A 262 3.40 -14.92 17.81
C ALA A 262 3.39 -13.71 18.77
N ALA A 263 2.70 -13.80 19.91
CA ALA A 263 2.73 -12.78 20.94
C ALA A 263 4.13 -12.64 21.56
N ALA A 264 4.81 -13.74 21.87
CA ALA A 264 6.19 -13.71 22.34
C ALA A 264 7.16 -13.12 21.30
N ALA A 265 6.95 -13.41 20.02
CA ALA A 265 7.73 -12.80 18.94
C ALA A 265 7.46 -11.29 18.82
N GLU A 266 6.22 -10.82 19.03
CA GLU A 266 5.88 -9.39 19.08
C GLU A 266 6.62 -8.68 20.21
N GLU A 267 6.61 -9.25 21.42
CA GLU A 267 7.29 -8.69 22.58
C GLU A 267 8.82 -8.58 22.34
N ALA A 268 9.43 -9.59 21.74
CA ALA A 268 10.84 -9.56 21.36
C ALA A 268 11.15 -8.44 20.38
N MET A 269 10.38 -8.31 19.31
CA MET A 269 10.51 -7.24 18.30
C MET A 269 10.31 -5.84 18.91
N GLU A 270 9.46 -5.70 19.90
CA GLU A 270 9.24 -4.43 20.62
C GLU A 270 10.41 -4.10 21.54
N ALA A 271 10.99 -5.10 22.22
CA ALA A 271 12.15 -4.92 23.08
C ALA A 271 13.37 -4.46 22.29
N ASP A 272 13.66 -5.07 21.15
CA ASP A 272 14.77 -4.69 20.27
C ASP A 272 14.65 -3.24 19.78
N ARG A 273 13.47 -2.83 19.35
CA ARG A 273 13.23 -1.42 18.93
C ARG A 273 13.39 -0.40 20.06
N ARG A 274 13.11 -0.78 21.30
CA ARG A 274 13.34 0.10 22.46
C ARG A 274 14.83 0.30 22.73
N LEU A 275 15.63 -0.76 22.54
CA LEU A 275 17.09 -0.70 22.70
C LEU A 275 17.72 0.22 21.63
N GLU A 276 17.31 0.11 20.36
CA GLU A 276 17.80 0.97 19.27
C GLU A 276 17.55 2.46 19.52
N LYS A 277 16.33 2.80 19.99
CA LYS A 277 15.97 4.20 20.33
C LYS A 277 16.75 4.79 21.50
N THR A 278 17.35 3.95 22.33
CA THR A 278 18.13 4.40 23.51
C THR A 278 19.60 4.60 23.16
N THR A 279 20.07 4.03 22.04
CA THR A 279 21.45 4.08 21.56
C THR A 279 21.70 5.09 20.42
N SER A 280 20.63 5.71 19.91
CA SER A 280 20.66 6.80 18.90
C SER A 280 20.40 8.16 19.54
#